data_4846b75c720ac6a46ae559592d5d5726
#
_entry.id   4846b75c720ac6a46ae559592d5d5726
#
_cell.length_a   1.000
_cell.length_b   1.000
_cell.length_c   1.000
_cell.angle_alpha   90.00
_cell.angle_beta   90.00
_cell.angle_gamma   90.00
#
_symmetry.space_group_name_H-M   'P 1'
#
loop_
_entity.id
_entity.type
_entity.pdbx_description
1 polymer ?
#
loop_
_entity_poly.entity_id
_entity_poly.type
_entity_poly.pdbx_seq_one_letter_code
_entity_poly.pdbx_strand_id
1 'polypeptide(L)'
;VSQGEILFNGRNLLKMDRKELDQVRGKELSMIFQDPLSSLNPVLTIGKQLEEGLKAHTELGKEERRKRALDLLGRAGIREAEAVMKKYPHQLSGGMRQRVMIAMALSCQPSLLIADEPTTALDVTIQAQIMNLLRSLKRELRMSLLLITHDMGLVAQMADRVMVMYAGQIIEEGTVFEIFDHPSHPYTKALLAAVPSMEQNP
;
A
#
# COMPACT_ATOMS: atom_id res chain seq x y z
N VAL A 1 6.18 19.99 6.64
CA VAL A 1 6.42 19.66 8.07
C VAL A 1 7.13 20.86 8.68
N SER A 2 6.53 21.47 9.71
CA SER A 2 7.05 22.70 10.33
C SER A 2 8.14 22.40 11.37
N GLN A 3 8.15 21.22 11.97
CA GLN A 3 9.14 20.77 12.96
C GLN A 3 9.26 19.23 12.95
N GLY A 4 10.39 18.72 13.45
CA GLY A 4 10.65 17.30 13.57
C GLY A 4 11.56 16.73 12.48
N GLU A 5 11.64 15.41 12.42
CA GLU A 5 12.44 14.68 11.43
C GLU A 5 11.69 13.43 10.97
N ILE A 6 12.00 12.98 9.74
CA ILE A 6 11.52 11.71 9.20
C ILE A 6 12.75 10.89 8.82
N LEU A 7 13.05 9.86 9.62
CA LEU A 7 14.20 9.00 9.40
C LEU A 7 13.78 7.75 8.61
N PHE A 8 14.45 7.51 7.49
CA PHE A 8 14.31 6.33 6.67
C PHE A 8 15.69 5.73 6.40
N ASN A 9 15.94 4.52 6.87
CA ASN A 9 17.26 3.89 6.79
C ASN A 9 18.41 4.79 7.29
N GLY A 10 18.20 5.49 8.42
CA GLY A 10 19.16 6.41 9.02
C GLY A 10 19.30 7.76 8.30
N ARG A 11 18.58 7.99 7.20
CA ARG A 11 18.60 9.24 6.44
C ARG A 11 17.39 10.10 6.78
N ASN A 12 17.58 11.39 7.05
CA ASN A 12 16.47 12.31 7.30
C ASN A 12 15.89 12.83 5.97
N LEU A 13 14.70 12.35 5.62
CA LEU A 13 14.03 12.71 4.36
C LEU A 13 13.74 14.22 4.23
N LEU A 14 13.56 14.93 5.35
CA LEU A 14 13.27 16.38 5.35
C LEU A 14 14.52 17.22 5.03
N LYS A 15 15.71 16.65 5.14
CA LYS A 15 16.98 17.32 4.83
C LYS A 15 17.52 16.98 3.44
N MET A 16 16.86 16.06 2.72
CA MET A 16 17.24 15.68 1.36
C MET A 16 16.90 16.79 0.36
N ASP A 17 17.75 16.96 -0.64
CA ASP A 17 17.41 17.76 -1.80
C ASP A 17 16.37 17.04 -2.67
N ARG A 18 15.83 17.74 -3.69
CA ARG A 18 14.79 17.19 -4.55
C ARG A 18 15.25 15.95 -5.33
N LYS A 19 16.51 15.92 -5.77
CA LYS A 19 17.05 14.80 -6.55
C LYS A 19 17.23 13.56 -5.69
N GLU A 20 17.75 13.74 -4.48
CA GLU A 20 17.88 12.66 -3.49
C GLU A 20 16.51 12.10 -3.11
N LEU A 21 15.54 12.98 -2.87
CA LEU A 21 14.18 12.57 -2.51
C LEU A 21 13.47 11.84 -3.65
N ASP A 22 13.66 12.27 -4.91
CA ASP A 22 13.12 11.61 -6.10
C ASP A 22 13.76 10.21 -6.32
N GLN A 23 14.99 9.99 -5.87
CA GLN A 23 15.61 8.66 -5.89
C GLN A 23 15.04 7.72 -4.81
N VAL A 24 14.67 8.25 -3.66
CA VAL A 24 14.06 7.44 -2.59
C VAL A 24 12.61 7.11 -2.93
N ARG A 25 11.85 8.11 -3.40
CA ARG A 25 10.43 7.94 -3.77
C ARG A 25 10.29 7.06 -5.01
N GLY A 26 9.40 6.10 -4.93
CA GLY A 26 9.13 5.15 -6.01
C GLY A 26 10.16 4.03 -6.13
N LYS A 27 11.38 4.19 -5.62
CA LYS A 27 12.43 3.17 -5.66
C LYS A 27 12.59 2.44 -4.34
N GLU A 28 12.84 3.16 -3.25
CA GLU A 28 13.04 2.57 -1.91
C GLU A 28 11.77 2.64 -1.05
N LEU A 29 11.00 3.71 -1.22
CA LEU A 29 9.76 3.98 -0.51
C LEU A 29 8.65 4.22 -1.52
N SER A 30 7.58 3.45 -1.44
CA SER A 30 6.43 3.57 -2.33
C SER A 30 5.14 3.70 -1.53
N MET A 31 4.09 4.21 -2.18
CA MET A 31 2.82 4.46 -1.52
C MET A 31 1.64 4.05 -2.40
N ILE A 32 0.65 3.42 -1.78
CA ILE A 32 -0.68 3.20 -2.34
C ILE A 32 -1.61 4.20 -1.65
N PHE A 33 -2.25 5.06 -2.43
CA PHE A 33 -3.17 6.08 -1.94
C PHE A 33 -4.59 5.53 -1.80
N GLN A 34 -5.39 6.16 -0.96
CA GLN A 34 -6.77 5.79 -0.67
C GLN A 34 -7.67 5.74 -1.92
N ASP A 35 -7.49 6.68 -2.86
CA ASP A 35 -8.30 6.75 -4.07
C ASP A 35 -7.51 6.33 -5.33
N PRO A 36 -7.83 5.16 -5.92
CA PRO A 36 -7.21 4.70 -7.15
C PRO A 36 -7.47 5.60 -8.36
N LEU A 37 -8.58 6.33 -8.38
CA LEU A 37 -8.91 7.19 -9.52
C LEU A 37 -8.05 8.45 -9.56
N SER A 38 -7.74 9.03 -8.40
CA SER A 38 -6.87 10.21 -8.31
C SER A 38 -5.39 9.87 -8.55
N SER A 39 -5.01 8.62 -8.36
CA SER A 39 -3.62 8.16 -8.46
C SER A 39 -3.23 7.70 -9.86
N LEU A 40 -4.19 7.26 -10.67
CA LEU A 40 -3.96 6.83 -12.05
C LEU A 40 -4.27 7.98 -13.01
N ASN A 41 -3.36 8.25 -13.94
CA ASN A 41 -3.58 9.26 -14.99
C ASN A 41 -4.65 8.77 -15.97
N PRO A 42 -5.83 9.42 -16.07
CA PRO A 42 -6.95 8.93 -16.87
C PRO A 42 -6.73 8.98 -18.38
N VAL A 43 -5.76 9.78 -18.85
CA VAL A 43 -5.47 9.95 -20.29
C VAL A 43 -4.31 9.08 -20.78
N LEU A 44 -3.71 8.29 -19.89
CA LEU A 44 -2.65 7.35 -20.24
C LEU A 44 -3.13 5.91 -20.06
N THR A 45 -2.70 5.01 -20.93
CA THR A 45 -2.94 3.59 -20.76
C THR A 45 -2.15 3.04 -19.57
N ILE A 46 -2.64 1.95 -18.99
CA ILE A 46 -1.97 1.29 -17.85
C ILE A 46 -0.52 0.93 -18.19
N GLY A 47 -0.28 0.39 -19.38
CA GLY A 47 1.06 0.05 -19.84
C GLY A 47 2.01 1.22 -19.87
N LYS A 48 1.56 2.37 -20.40
CA LYS A 48 2.38 3.58 -20.42
C LYS A 48 2.76 4.04 -19.02
N GLN A 49 1.82 4.05 -18.08
CA GLN A 49 2.06 4.48 -16.71
C GLN A 49 3.07 3.56 -15.99
N LEU A 50 2.94 2.23 -16.16
CA LEU A 50 3.90 1.27 -15.60
C LEU A 50 5.30 1.42 -16.23
N GLU A 51 5.38 1.56 -17.56
CA GLU A 51 6.65 1.70 -18.26
C GLU A 51 7.34 3.03 -17.95
N GLU A 52 6.59 4.12 -17.73
CA GLU A 52 7.14 5.42 -17.30
C GLU A 52 7.73 5.35 -15.91
N GLY A 53 7.04 4.71 -14.95
CA GLY A 53 7.59 4.48 -13.61
C GLY A 53 8.88 3.67 -13.64
N LEU A 54 8.90 2.57 -14.40
CA LEU A 54 10.12 1.77 -14.59
C LEU A 54 11.24 2.56 -15.26
N LYS A 55 10.94 3.40 -16.26
CA LYS A 55 11.92 4.25 -16.95
C LYS A 55 12.55 5.28 -16.01
N ALA A 56 11.78 5.81 -15.07
CA ALA A 56 12.26 6.83 -14.15
C ALA A 56 13.27 6.29 -13.11
N HIS A 57 13.17 4.99 -12.77
CA HIS A 57 13.90 4.41 -11.65
C HIS A 57 14.79 3.22 -12.01
N THR A 58 14.84 2.81 -13.28
CA THR A 58 15.64 1.67 -13.74
C THR A 58 16.34 1.98 -15.07
N GLU A 59 17.44 1.27 -15.33
CA GLU A 59 18.17 1.33 -16.61
C GLU A 59 17.64 0.33 -17.66
N LEU A 60 16.46 -0.26 -17.45
CA LEU A 60 15.89 -1.27 -18.33
C LEU A 60 15.59 -0.71 -19.71
N GLY A 61 15.87 -1.48 -20.75
CA GLY A 61 15.48 -1.21 -22.13
C GLY A 61 13.95 -1.26 -22.32
N LYS A 62 13.44 -0.78 -23.46
CA LYS A 62 11.99 -0.71 -23.72
C LYS A 62 11.31 -2.08 -23.63
N GLU A 63 11.87 -3.10 -24.25
CA GLU A 63 11.32 -4.46 -24.24
C GLU A 63 11.36 -5.08 -22.83
N GLU A 64 12.41 -4.83 -22.08
CA GLU A 64 12.55 -5.32 -20.71
C GLU A 64 11.53 -4.64 -19.77
N ARG A 65 11.32 -3.32 -19.91
CA ARG A 65 10.26 -2.60 -19.16
C ARG A 65 8.89 -3.18 -19.45
N ARG A 66 8.57 -3.44 -20.73
CA ARG A 66 7.31 -4.07 -21.12
C ARG A 66 7.15 -5.45 -20.48
N LYS A 67 8.16 -6.28 -20.56
CA LYS A 67 8.17 -7.63 -19.95
C LYS A 67 7.99 -7.54 -18.43
N ARG A 68 8.70 -6.59 -17.79
CA ARG A 68 8.58 -6.35 -16.35
C ARG A 68 7.18 -5.86 -15.96
N ALA A 69 6.58 -4.96 -16.74
CA ALA A 69 5.22 -4.46 -16.50
C ALA A 69 4.19 -5.59 -16.57
N LEU A 70 4.31 -6.50 -17.53
CA LEU A 70 3.45 -7.69 -17.64
C LEU A 70 3.61 -8.64 -16.44
N ASP A 71 4.84 -8.90 -16.02
CA ASP A 71 5.13 -9.70 -14.81
C ASP A 71 4.49 -9.09 -13.57
N LEU A 72 4.64 -7.77 -13.37
CA LEU A 72 4.06 -7.04 -12.24
C LEU A 72 2.53 -7.13 -12.21
N LEU A 73 1.87 -6.97 -13.35
CA LEU A 73 0.42 -7.14 -13.46
C LEU A 73 -0.01 -8.58 -13.12
N GLY A 74 0.73 -9.57 -13.62
CA GLY A 74 0.50 -10.97 -13.30
C GLY A 74 0.63 -11.26 -11.80
N ARG A 75 1.69 -10.76 -11.16
CA ARG A 75 1.92 -10.88 -9.71
C ARG A 75 0.84 -10.16 -8.89
N ALA A 76 0.30 -9.05 -9.40
CA ALA A 76 -0.87 -8.38 -8.81
C ALA A 76 -2.19 -9.13 -9.04
N GLY A 77 -2.17 -10.33 -9.66
CA GLY A 77 -3.33 -11.17 -9.88
C GLY A 77 -4.19 -10.76 -11.08
N ILE A 78 -3.61 -10.05 -12.05
CA ILE A 78 -4.30 -9.69 -13.31
C ILE A 78 -3.96 -10.74 -14.37
N ARG A 79 -4.93 -11.63 -14.67
CA ARG A 79 -4.75 -12.76 -15.60
C ARG A 79 -4.54 -12.31 -17.05
N GLU A 80 -5.22 -11.23 -17.48
CA GLU A 80 -5.17 -10.70 -18.85
C GLU A 80 -4.25 -9.48 -18.94
N ALA A 81 -3.02 -9.60 -18.45
CA ALA A 81 -2.07 -8.49 -18.35
C ALA A 81 -1.86 -7.76 -19.68
N GLU A 82 -1.70 -8.50 -20.81
CA GLU A 82 -1.54 -7.92 -22.16
C GLU A 82 -2.73 -7.04 -22.56
N ALA A 83 -3.95 -7.47 -22.28
CA ALA A 83 -5.16 -6.70 -22.58
C ALA A 83 -5.25 -5.47 -21.68
N VAL A 84 -4.92 -5.62 -20.38
CA VAL A 84 -4.96 -4.53 -19.39
C VAL A 84 -3.92 -3.45 -19.68
N MET A 85 -2.74 -3.80 -20.17
CA MET A 85 -1.71 -2.84 -20.62
C MET A 85 -2.24 -1.80 -21.63
N LYS A 86 -3.21 -2.18 -22.46
CA LYS A 86 -3.81 -1.34 -23.50
C LYS A 86 -5.01 -0.53 -23.01
N LYS A 87 -5.55 -0.83 -21.83
CA LYS A 87 -6.72 -0.15 -21.27
C LYS A 87 -6.34 1.14 -20.56
N TYR A 88 -7.32 2.03 -20.46
CA TYR A 88 -7.28 3.22 -19.62
C TYR A 88 -7.89 2.95 -18.25
N PRO A 89 -7.58 3.73 -17.21
CA PRO A 89 -8.10 3.52 -15.86
C PRO A 89 -9.62 3.41 -15.77
N HIS A 90 -10.36 4.22 -16.50
CA HIS A 90 -11.83 4.22 -16.53
C HIS A 90 -12.45 2.93 -17.09
N GLN A 91 -11.68 2.13 -17.83
CA GLN A 91 -12.12 0.85 -18.40
C GLN A 91 -11.92 -0.34 -17.45
N LEU A 92 -11.43 -0.09 -16.23
CA LEU A 92 -11.15 -1.10 -15.22
C LEU A 92 -12.16 -1.03 -14.07
N SER A 93 -12.50 -2.19 -13.47
CA SER A 93 -13.23 -2.23 -12.21
C SER A 93 -12.41 -1.66 -11.05
N GLY A 94 -13.04 -1.32 -9.91
CA GLY A 94 -12.36 -0.82 -8.72
C GLY A 94 -11.24 -1.76 -8.24
N GLY A 95 -11.53 -3.04 -8.11
CA GLY A 95 -10.54 -4.04 -7.71
C GLY A 95 -9.39 -4.20 -8.72
N MET A 96 -9.66 -4.06 -10.02
CA MET A 96 -8.59 -4.08 -11.04
C MET A 96 -7.71 -2.84 -10.96
N ARG A 97 -8.28 -1.65 -10.76
CA ARG A 97 -7.51 -0.41 -10.55
C ARG A 97 -6.60 -0.54 -9.34
N GLN A 98 -7.12 -1.09 -8.23
CA GLN A 98 -6.33 -1.33 -7.02
C GLN A 98 -5.15 -2.28 -7.27
N ARG A 99 -5.36 -3.38 -8.01
CA ARG A 99 -4.29 -4.29 -8.41
C ARG A 99 -3.25 -3.63 -9.29
N VAL A 100 -3.65 -2.78 -10.21
CA VAL A 100 -2.74 -1.97 -11.04
C VAL A 100 -1.91 -1.03 -10.18
N MET A 101 -2.52 -0.32 -9.23
CA MET A 101 -1.79 0.55 -8.29
C MET A 101 -0.78 -0.23 -7.45
N ILE A 102 -1.13 -1.41 -6.97
CA ILE A 102 -0.21 -2.30 -6.26
C ILE A 102 0.96 -2.66 -7.19
N ALA A 103 0.69 -3.07 -8.44
CA ALA A 103 1.73 -3.38 -9.42
C ALA A 103 2.67 -2.18 -9.67
N MET A 104 2.13 -0.97 -9.79
CA MET A 104 2.92 0.26 -9.96
C MET A 104 3.76 0.55 -8.72
N ALA A 105 3.18 0.48 -7.53
CA ALA A 105 3.87 0.73 -6.27
C ALA A 105 5.04 -0.24 -6.04
N LEU A 106 4.93 -1.47 -6.54
CA LEU A 106 5.95 -2.52 -6.40
C LEU A 106 6.92 -2.60 -7.58
N SER A 107 6.79 -1.73 -8.57
CA SER A 107 7.57 -1.81 -9.83
C SER A 107 9.08 -1.80 -9.62
N CYS A 108 9.56 -1.04 -8.63
CA CYS A 108 10.96 -0.90 -8.28
C CYS A 108 11.38 -1.70 -7.04
N GLN A 109 10.54 -2.62 -6.56
CA GLN A 109 10.82 -3.46 -5.37
C GLN A 109 11.20 -2.63 -4.13
N PRO A 110 10.31 -1.76 -3.64
CA PRO A 110 10.61 -0.90 -2.51
C PRO A 110 10.90 -1.69 -1.25
N SER A 111 11.73 -1.15 -0.37
CA SER A 111 11.95 -1.73 0.97
C SER A 111 10.83 -1.40 1.95
N LEU A 112 10.09 -0.30 1.70
CA LEU A 112 8.91 0.11 2.46
C LEU A 112 7.76 0.46 1.53
N LEU A 113 6.61 -0.18 1.73
CA LEU A 113 5.34 0.18 1.12
C LEU A 113 4.43 0.81 2.17
N ILE A 114 3.96 2.02 1.92
CA ILE A 114 2.90 2.67 2.69
C ILE A 114 1.59 2.40 1.98
N ALA A 115 0.61 1.83 2.66
CA ALA A 115 -0.72 1.58 2.14
C ALA A 115 -1.75 2.36 2.97
N ASP A 116 -2.27 3.44 2.38
CA ASP A 116 -3.22 4.32 3.00
C ASP A 116 -4.64 3.90 2.59
N GLU A 117 -5.36 3.28 3.51
CA GLU A 117 -6.70 2.71 3.31
C GLU A 117 -6.85 1.95 1.97
N PRO A 118 -6.01 0.94 1.70
CA PRO A 118 -5.87 0.35 0.36
C PRO A 118 -7.10 -0.43 -0.12
N THR A 119 -8.12 -0.56 0.72
CA THR A 119 -9.35 -1.31 0.41
C THR A 119 -10.62 -0.50 0.57
N THR A 120 -10.52 0.80 0.84
CA THR A 120 -11.66 1.70 0.93
C THR A 120 -12.47 1.68 -0.39
N ALA A 121 -13.79 1.67 -0.29
CA ALA A 121 -14.74 1.58 -1.39
C ALA A 121 -14.70 0.27 -2.21
N LEU A 122 -14.10 -0.79 -1.68
CA LEU A 122 -14.17 -2.14 -2.26
C LEU A 122 -15.15 -3.01 -1.47
N ASP A 123 -15.79 -3.96 -2.15
CA ASP A 123 -16.59 -4.99 -1.46
C ASP A 123 -15.71 -5.92 -0.62
N VAL A 124 -16.32 -6.55 0.40
CA VAL A 124 -15.61 -7.38 1.39
C VAL A 124 -14.78 -8.49 0.74
N THR A 125 -15.27 -9.09 -0.33
CA THR A 125 -14.59 -10.18 -1.02
C THR A 125 -13.32 -9.68 -1.72
N ILE A 126 -13.42 -8.57 -2.43
CA ILE A 126 -12.28 -7.94 -3.11
C ILE A 126 -11.29 -7.39 -2.08
N GLN A 127 -11.77 -6.80 -0.98
CA GLN A 127 -10.93 -6.36 0.14
C GLN A 127 -10.06 -7.51 0.67
N ALA A 128 -10.66 -8.66 0.99
CA ALA A 128 -9.93 -9.84 1.45
C ALA A 128 -8.87 -10.31 0.43
N GLN A 129 -9.21 -10.30 -0.86
CA GLN A 129 -8.27 -10.66 -1.93
C GLN A 129 -7.09 -9.69 -2.01
N ILE A 130 -7.32 -8.38 -1.92
CA ILE A 130 -6.27 -7.35 -1.94
C ILE A 130 -5.35 -7.48 -0.72
N MET A 131 -5.90 -7.71 0.47
CA MET A 131 -5.10 -7.87 1.68
C MET A 131 -4.25 -9.16 1.65
N ASN A 132 -4.80 -10.26 1.15
CA ASN A 132 -4.03 -11.49 0.94
C ASN A 132 -2.92 -11.30 -0.10
N LEU A 133 -3.18 -10.56 -1.17
CA LEU A 133 -2.17 -10.19 -2.17
C LEU A 133 -1.03 -9.39 -1.53
N LEU A 134 -1.33 -8.34 -0.77
CA LEU A 134 -0.32 -7.52 -0.08
C LEU A 134 0.50 -8.34 0.92
N ARG A 135 -0.14 -9.27 1.66
CA ARG A 135 0.54 -10.18 2.58
C ARG A 135 1.53 -11.11 1.85
N SER A 136 1.11 -11.66 0.72
CA SER A 136 1.95 -12.53 -0.10
C SER A 136 3.17 -11.76 -0.64
N LEU A 137 2.93 -10.58 -1.22
CA LEU A 137 3.98 -9.73 -1.79
C LEU A 137 4.94 -9.19 -0.73
N LYS A 138 4.45 -8.83 0.49
CA LYS A 138 5.30 -8.47 1.65
C LYS A 138 6.34 -9.55 1.92
N ARG A 139 5.89 -10.83 1.97
CA ARG A 139 6.78 -11.97 2.25
C ARG A 139 7.75 -12.24 1.09
N GLU A 140 7.23 -12.27 -0.13
CA GLU A 140 8.01 -12.58 -1.33
C GLU A 140 9.12 -11.55 -1.58
N LEU A 141 8.79 -10.27 -1.45
CA LEU A 141 9.73 -9.16 -1.68
C LEU A 141 10.55 -8.79 -0.44
N ARG A 142 10.27 -9.39 0.72
CA ARG A 142 10.91 -9.09 2.00
C ARG A 142 10.85 -7.60 2.34
N MET A 143 9.73 -6.95 2.01
CA MET A 143 9.53 -5.53 2.27
C MET A 143 8.78 -5.29 3.57
N SER A 144 8.96 -4.12 4.16
CA SER A 144 8.12 -3.61 5.25
C SER A 144 6.82 -3.02 4.68
N LEU A 145 5.73 -3.19 5.41
CA LEU A 145 4.42 -2.62 5.09
C LEU A 145 3.95 -1.75 6.24
N LEU A 146 3.75 -0.46 5.97
CA LEU A 146 3.03 0.46 6.85
C LEU A 146 1.58 0.55 6.37
N LEU A 147 0.67 -0.10 7.08
CA LEU A 147 -0.76 -0.08 6.78
C LEU A 147 -1.45 1.00 7.61
N ILE A 148 -2.08 1.96 6.96
CA ILE A 148 -2.94 2.96 7.57
C ILE A 148 -4.39 2.53 7.32
N THR A 149 -5.15 2.29 8.39
CA THR A 149 -6.53 1.83 8.27
C THR A 149 -7.31 2.09 9.56
N HIS A 150 -8.62 2.21 9.44
CA HIS A 150 -9.55 2.22 10.57
C HIS A 150 -10.18 0.83 10.83
N ASP A 151 -9.89 -0.17 10.01
CA ASP A 151 -10.42 -1.53 10.14
C ASP A 151 -9.54 -2.36 11.08
N MET A 152 -9.98 -2.51 12.32
CA MET A 152 -9.28 -3.28 13.35
C MET A 152 -9.19 -4.78 13.02
N GLY A 153 -10.13 -5.31 12.24
CA GLY A 153 -10.07 -6.70 11.76
C GLY A 153 -8.90 -6.93 10.82
N LEU A 154 -8.62 -5.97 9.94
CA LEU A 154 -7.44 -6.00 9.07
C LEU A 154 -6.15 -5.85 9.88
N VAL A 155 -6.14 -4.95 10.87
CA VAL A 155 -4.98 -4.77 11.77
C VAL A 155 -4.64 -6.08 12.47
N ALA A 156 -5.62 -6.75 13.08
CA ALA A 156 -5.42 -8.03 13.77
C ALA A 156 -4.82 -9.12 12.86
N GLN A 157 -5.16 -9.10 11.57
CA GLN A 157 -4.70 -10.10 10.61
C GLN A 157 -3.33 -9.81 9.99
N MET A 158 -2.93 -8.55 9.91
CA MET A 158 -1.80 -8.10 9.07
C MET A 158 -0.63 -7.53 9.86
N ALA A 159 -0.91 -6.91 11.01
CA ALA A 159 0.09 -6.14 11.74
C ALA A 159 0.95 -7.03 12.66
N ASP A 160 2.23 -6.72 12.72
CA ASP A 160 3.15 -7.21 13.73
C ASP A 160 3.17 -6.24 14.93
N ARG A 161 3.12 -4.93 14.64
CA ARG A 161 3.06 -3.82 15.61
C ARG A 161 1.97 -2.84 15.20
N VAL A 162 1.40 -2.17 16.18
CA VAL A 162 0.30 -1.22 16.01
C VAL A 162 0.64 0.09 16.70
N MET A 163 0.32 1.19 16.04
CA MET A 163 0.33 2.54 16.62
C MET A 163 -1.09 3.10 16.52
N VAL A 164 -1.69 3.43 17.65
CA VAL A 164 -3.02 4.05 17.71
C VAL A 164 -2.86 5.55 17.72
N MET A 165 -3.48 6.21 16.76
CA MET A 165 -3.42 7.66 16.61
C MET A 165 -4.76 8.31 16.97
N TYR A 166 -4.73 9.39 17.73
CA TYR A 166 -5.88 10.24 18.04
C TYR A 166 -5.49 11.71 18.04
N ALA A 167 -6.28 12.55 17.40
CA ALA A 167 -6.04 13.99 17.29
C ALA A 167 -4.60 14.36 16.85
N GLY A 168 -4.03 13.58 15.93
CA GLY A 168 -2.68 13.81 15.40
C GLY A 168 -1.53 13.36 16.29
N GLN A 169 -1.81 12.66 17.39
CA GLN A 169 -0.82 12.14 18.33
C GLN A 169 -0.90 10.61 18.41
N ILE A 170 0.27 9.95 18.53
CA ILE A 170 0.32 8.54 18.91
C ILE A 170 0.02 8.44 20.40
N ILE A 171 -1.08 7.81 20.75
CA ILE A 171 -1.57 7.67 22.13
C ILE A 171 -1.25 6.30 22.74
N GLU A 172 -1.01 5.31 21.90
CA GLU A 172 -0.63 3.97 22.33
C GLU A 172 0.13 3.26 21.21
N GLU A 173 1.17 2.50 21.54
CA GLU A 173 1.88 1.63 20.62
C GLU A 173 2.30 0.33 21.30
N GLY A 174 2.37 -0.75 20.50
CA GLY A 174 2.77 -2.07 20.98
C GLY A 174 2.72 -3.12 19.88
N THR A 175 2.94 -4.37 20.25
CA THR A 175 2.64 -5.51 19.40
C THR A 175 1.13 -5.62 19.20
N VAL A 176 0.69 -6.33 18.15
CA VAL A 176 -0.74 -6.56 17.90
C VAL A 176 -1.41 -7.21 19.14
N PHE A 177 -0.74 -8.16 19.80
CA PHE A 177 -1.25 -8.83 21.00
C PHE A 177 -1.41 -7.87 22.19
N GLU A 178 -0.42 -7.00 22.45
CA GLU A 178 -0.50 -6.02 23.53
C GLU A 178 -1.67 -5.05 23.34
N ILE A 179 -1.86 -4.56 22.12
CA ILE A 179 -2.94 -3.60 21.81
C ILE A 179 -4.32 -4.27 21.86
N PHE A 180 -4.47 -5.51 21.39
CA PHE A 180 -5.77 -6.19 21.34
C PHE A 180 -6.16 -6.83 22.66
N ASP A 181 -5.22 -7.47 23.36
CA ASP A 181 -5.52 -8.21 24.58
C ASP A 181 -5.41 -7.33 25.84
N HIS A 182 -4.50 -6.34 25.84
CA HIS A 182 -4.19 -5.51 27.00
C HIS A 182 -4.14 -4.01 26.69
N PRO A 183 -5.17 -3.43 26.01
CA PRO A 183 -5.16 -2.00 25.69
C PRO A 183 -5.12 -1.16 26.96
N SER A 184 -4.24 -0.18 27.03
CA SER A 184 -4.08 0.71 28.17
C SER A 184 -4.92 1.97 28.04
N HIS A 185 -4.87 2.62 26.86
CA HIS A 185 -5.52 3.90 26.64
C HIS A 185 -7.05 3.77 26.51
N PRO A 186 -7.87 4.65 27.13
CA PRO A 186 -9.34 4.58 27.05
C PRO A 186 -9.89 4.64 25.61
N TYR A 187 -9.27 5.43 24.73
CA TYR A 187 -9.65 5.51 23.32
C TYR A 187 -9.43 4.17 22.60
N THR A 188 -8.29 3.51 22.83
CA THR A 188 -8.00 2.19 22.25
C THR A 188 -9.02 1.15 22.70
N LYS A 189 -9.39 1.16 23.99
CA LYS A 189 -10.44 0.29 24.54
C LYS A 189 -11.79 0.52 23.84
N ALA A 190 -12.18 1.80 23.68
CA ALA A 190 -13.42 2.14 23.02
C ALA A 190 -13.40 1.75 21.53
N LEU A 191 -12.26 1.95 20.84
CA LEU A 191 -12.08 1.57 19.45
C LEU A 191 -12.23 0.05 19.25
N LEU A 192 -11.62 -0.75 20.11
CA LEU A 192 -11.72 -2.20 20.06
C LEU A 192 -13.13 -2.71 20.43
N ALA A 193 -13.78 -2.08 21.40
CA ALA A 193 -15.15 -2.43 21.79
C ALA A 193 -16.18 -2.13 20.69
N ALA A 194 -15.86 -1.22 19.76
CA ALA A 194 -16.73 -0.90 18.62
C ALA A 194 -16.60 -1.93 17.47
N VAL A 195 -15.63 -2.84 17.51
CA VAL A 195 -15.50 -3.93 16.53
C VAL A 195 -16.57 -4.98 16.82
N PRO A 196 -17.46 -5.31 15.86
CA PRO A 196 -18.45 -6.37 16.06
C PRO A 196 -17.76 -7.70 16.38
N SER A 197 -17.99 -8.25 17.57
CA SER A 197 -17.50 -9.60 17.89
C SER A 197 -18.32 -10.62 17.08
N MET A 198 -17.66 -11.51 16.34
CA MET A 198 -18.32 -12.64 15.65
C MET A 198 -18.92 -13.67 16.61
N GLU A 199 -18.77 -13.47 17.93
CA GLU A 199 -19.21 -14.43 18.96
C GLU A 199 -20.58 -14.13 19.58
N GLN A 200 -21.35 -13.18 19.04
CA GLN A 200 -22.72 -12.95 19.51
C GLN A 200 -23.74 -13.39 18.46
N ASN A 201 -23.84 -14.68 18.24
CA ASN A 201 -25.10 -15.31 17.84
C ASN A 201 -25.53 -16.27 18.99
N PRO A 202 -26.71 -16.02 19.58
CA PRO A 202 -27.29 -16.91 20.57
C PRO A 202 -27.73 -18.24 19.97
#